data_c1d53bef4f576d48411da0da0f46d5d8
#
_entry.id   c1d53bef4f576d48411da0da0f46d5d8
#
_cell.length_a   1.000
_cell.length_b   1.000
_cell.length_c   1.000
_cell.angle_alpha   90.00
_cell.angle_beta   90.00
_cell.angle_gamma   90.00
#
_symmetry.space_group_name_H-M   'P 1'
#
loop_
_entity.id
_entity.type
_entity.pdbx_description
1 polymer ?
#
loop_
_entity_poly.entity_id
_entity_poly.type
_entity_poly.pdbx_seq_one_letter_code
_entity_poly.pdbx_strand_id
1 'polypeptide(L)'
;MFLKKLEARLDDKNDEVVISDLYGHILETSKDQKGSRLLQDIYCLADDTDKQQVFAEIKDSGKDLMLDKFANYVIQLIFEHGLQSHKEFFAKKIKGSMMTLSMDDHGCRVIQKMLEDLKSPLRIDLVNELVDNVEKLIYNRNGNHVIQKVIEFVPEKYLGFITDEISQNIYGFCKHKYGCRVIEKLIEFCKSEEVDQIVDEILPNIYKLTFDASGNYVAQAIIMHGKISHKKKLISLYKKDLLELSTHKYSSNVMECCFKY
;
A
#
# COMPACT_ATOMS: atom_id res chain seq x y z
N MET A 1 12.33 23.82 -24.41
CA MET A 1 11.49 24.67 -25.30
C MET A 1 10.07 24.15 -25.42
N PHE A 2 9.87 22.84 -25.53
CA PHE A 2 8.55 22.19 -25.60
C PHE A 2 7.68 22.48 -24.38
N LEU A 3 8.16 22.19 -23.13
CA LEU A 3 7.38 22.39 -21.91
C LEU A 3 6.82 23.81 -21.72
N LYS A 4 7.58 24.84 -22.11
CA LYS A 4 7.07 26.24 -22.08
C LYS A 4 5.91 26.48 -23.05
N LYS A 5 5.94 25.83 -24.23
CA LYS A 5 4.83 25.91 -25.18
C LYS A 5 3.61 25.13 -24.67
N LEU A 6 3.85 23.96 -24.08
CA LEU A 6 2.81 23.15 -23.45
C LEU A 6 2.13 23.91 -22.31
N GLU A 7 2.89 24.55 -21.43
CA GLU A 7 2.34 25.38 -20.35
C GLU A 7 1.44 26.50 -20.89
N ALA A 8 1.88 27.20 -21.94
CA ALA A 8 1.07 28.27 -22.56
C ALA A 8 -0.26 27.73 -23.13
N ARG A 9 -0.26 26.51 -23.70
CA ARG A 9 -1.50 25.85 -24.17
C ARG A 9 -2.40 25.46 -23.02
N LEU A 10 -1.86 24.92 -21.93
CA LEU A 10 -2.63 24.53 -20.74
C LEU A 10 -3.26 25.72 -20.00
N ASP A 11 -2.67 26.91 -20.12
CA ASP A 11 -3.21 28.13 -19.55
C ASP A 11 -4.32 28.75 -20.44
N ASP A 12 -4.44 28.34 -21.73
CA ASP A 12 -5.54 28.72 -22.63
C ASP A 12 -6.72 27.74 -22.48
N LYS A 13 -7.82 28.20 -21.93
CA LYS A 13 -9.03 27.41 -21.71
C LYS A 13 -9.71 26.89 -23.01
N ASN A 14 -9.33 27.42 -24.16
CA ASN A 14 -9.90 27.04 -25.44
C ASN A 14 -8.99 26.05 -26.23
N ASP A 15 -7.79 25.73 -25.71
CA ASP A 15 -6.85 24.79 -26.34
C ASP A 15 -6.96 23.42 -25.69
N GLU A 16 -7.44 22.43 -26.41
CA GLU A 16 -7.52 21.05 -25.96
C GLU A 16 -6.25 20.30 -26.38
N VAL A 17 -5.46 19.89 -25.36
CA VAL A 17 -4.24 19.12 -25.59
C VAL A 17 -4.58 17.64 -25.60
N VAL A 18 -4.26 16.95 -26.71
CA VAL A 18 -4.43 15.51 -26.84
C VAL A 18 -3.10 14.77 -26.70
N ILE A 19 -3.14 13.47 -26.45
CA ILE A 19 -1.95 12.68 -26.12
C ILE A 19 -0.92 12.69 -27.27
N SER A 20 -1.36 12.70 -28.52
CA SER A 20 -0.49 12.77 -29.71
C SER A 20 0.32 14.06 -29.83
N ASP A 21 -0.13 15.15 -29.19
CA ASP A 21 0.63 16.42 -29.13
C ASP A 21 1.91 16.29 -28.30
N LEU A 22 1.97 15.26 -27.43
CA LEU A 22 3.08 15.01 -26.53
C LEU A 22 4.11 14.02 -27.08
N TYR A 23 3.86 13.41 -28.24
CA TYR A 23 4.77 12.43 -28.82
C TYR A 23 6.17 13.00 -29.10
N GLY A 24 7.19 12.21 -28.81
CA GLY A 24 8.59 12.62 -28.82
C GLY A 24 9.01 13.42 -27.58
N HIS A 25 8.07 13.73 -26.66
CA HIS A 25 8.29 14.55 -25.46
C HIS A 25 7.71 13.93 -24.18
N ILE A 26 7.19 12.69 -24.22
CA ILE A 26 6.53 12.02 -23.09
C ILE A 26 7.45 11.93 -21.87
N LEU A 27 8.74 11.64 -22.07
CA LEU A 27 9.70 11.51 -20.98
C LEU A 27 9.90 12.84 -20.22
N GLU A 28 10.10 13.96 -20.92
CA GLU A 28 10.25 15.27 -20.27
C GLU A 28 8.94 15.76 -19.66
N THR A 29 7.81 15.50 -20.33
CA THR A 29 6.46 15.81 -19.83
C THR A 29 6.15 15.04 -18.54
N SER A 30 6.54 13.77 -18.45
CA SER A 30 6.35 12.96 -17.24
C SER A 30 7.06 13.55 -16.01
N LYS A 31 8.21 14.19 -16.18
CA LYS A 31 9.03 14.79 -15.11
C LYS A 31 8.62 16.23 -14.77
N ASP A 32 7.71 16.82 -15.52
CA ASP A 32 7.19 18.15 -15.25
C ASP A 32 5.92 18.10 -14.38
N GLN A 33 5.71 19.08 -13.51
CA GLN A 33 4.59 19.10 -12.57
C GLN A 33 3.23 19.22 -13.27
N LYS A 34 3.09 20.12 -14.25
CA LYS A 34 1.84 20.31 -15.01
C LYS A 34 1.70 19.19 -16.05
N GLY A 35 2.80 18.84 -16.70
CA GLY A 35 2.87 17.80 -17.72
C GLY A 35 2.47 16.42 -17.19
N SER A 36 2.96 16.01 -16.03
CA SER A 36 2.59 14.73 -15.44
C SER A 36 1.11 14.64 -15.07
N ARG A 37 0.50 15.74 -14.62
CA ARG A 37 -0.95 15.81 -14.35
C ARG A 37 -1.76 15.70 -15.65
N LEU A 38 -1.37 16.44 -16.68
CA LEU A 38 -1.99 16.32 -17.99
C LEU A 38 -1.94 14.86 -18.48
N LEU A 39 -0.77 14.21 -18.42
CA LEU A 39 -0.64 12.80 -18.81
C LEU A 39 -1.58 11.90 -18.02
N GLN A 40 -1.77 12.15 -16.72
CA GLN A 40 -2.71 11.38 -15.89
C GLN A 40 -4.16 11.54 -16.39
N ASP A 41 -4.55 12.76 -16.76
CA ASP A 41 -5.92 13.05 -17.19
C ASP A 41 -6.23 12.42 -18.57
N ILE A 42 -5.30 12.50 -19.53
CA ILE A 42 -5.55 12.05 -20.92
C ILE A 42 -5.24 10.57 -21.14
N TYR A 43 -4.29 9.98 -20.42
CA TYR A 43 -3.89 8.56 -20.60
C TYR A 43 -5.00 7.58 -20.24
N CYS A 44 -5.86 7.92 -19.27
CA CYS A 44 -7.00 7.07 -18.90
C CYS A 44 -7.98 6.85 -20.06
N LEU A 45 -8.09 7.85 -20.95
CA LEU A 45 -8.97 7.85 -22.11
C LEU A 45 -8.27 7.39 -23.40
N ALA A 46 -6.94 7.20 -23.35
CA ALA A 46 -6.12 6.84 -24.49
C ALA A 46 -6.45 5.42 -25.00
N ASP A 47 -6.40 5.25 -26.31
CA ASP A 47 -6.51 3.93 -26.94
C ASP A 47 -5.22 3.10 -26.78
N ASP A 48 -5.23 1.87 -27.25
CA ASP A 48 -4.08 0.96 -27.14
C ASP A 48 -2.87 1.44 -27.95
N THR A 49 -3.08 2.16 -29.06
CA THR A 49 -2.00 2.72 -29.90
C THR A 49 -1.28 3.85 -29.16
N ASP A 50 -2.04 4.77 -28.58
CA ASP A 50 -1.52 5.87 -27.78
C ASP A 50 -0.77 5.34 -26.53
N LYS A 51 -1.34 4.35 -25.83
CA LYS A 51 -0.68 3.69 -24.70
C LYS A 51 0.63 3.02 -25.09
N GLN A 52 0.68 2.40 -26.28
CA GLN A 52 1.89 1.79 -26.80
C GLN A 52 2.95 2.85 -27.13
N GLN A 53 2.56 4.00 -27.68
CA GLN A 53 3.49 5.10 -28.00
C GLN A 53 4.07 5.71 -26.72
N VAL A 54 3.23 6.02 -25.73
CA VAL A 54 3.68 6.51 -24.42
C VAL A 54 4.67 5.53 -23.78
N PHE A 55 4.33 4.24 -23.76
CA PHE A 55 5.20 3.19 -23.23
C PHE A 55 6.55 3.13 -23.96
N ALA A 56 6.55 3.21 -25.30
CA ALA A 56 7.76 3.12 -26.10
C ALA A 56 8.79 4.23 -25.74
N GLU A 57 8.30 5.44 -25.44
CA GLU A 57 9.16 6.58 -25.11
C GLU A 57 9.73 6.54 -23.68
N ILE A 58 9.08 5.88 -22.73
CA ILE A 58 9.48 5.91 -21.32
C ILE A 58 10.04 4.59 -20.78
N LYS A 59 9.85 3.47 -21.48
CA LYS A 59 10.21 2.13 -21.01
C LYS A 59 11.66 1.99 -20.54
N ASP A 60 12.61 2.65 -21.19
CA ASP A 60 14.02 2.53 -20.86
C ASP A 60 14.41 3.32 -19.63
N SER A 61 13.68 4.40 -19.30
CA SER A 61 13.86 5.23 -18.11
C SER A 61 13.02 4.78 -16.92
N GLY A 62 12.40 3.60 -16.97
CA GLY A 62 11.38 3.16 -16.01
C GLY A 62 11.79 3.28 -14.54
N LYS A 63 13.01 2.84 -14.16
CA LYS A 63 13.46 2.92 -12.74
C LYS A 63 13.62 4.37 -12.27
N ASP A 64 14.18 5.24 -13.11
CA ASP A 64 14.36 6.66 -12.78
C ASP A 64 13.01 7.36 -12.61
N LEU A 65 12.02 7.01 -13.46
CA LEU A 65 10.67 7.55 -13.38
C LEU A 65 9.93 7.08 -12.12
N MET A 66 10.18 5.85 -11.66
CA MET A 66 9.58 5.33 -10.41
C MET A 66 10.02 6.12 -9.17
N LEU A 67 11.23 6.68 -9.19
CA LEU A 67 11.83 7.46 -8.10
C LEU A 67 11.61 8.97 -8.24
N ASP A 68 11.15 9.44 -9.40
CA ASP A 68 10.92 10.86 -9.64
C ASP A 68 9.63 11.35 -8.98
N LYS A 69 9.66 12.56 -8.39
CA LYS A 69 8.53 13.14 -7.65
C LYS A 69 7.25 13.36 -8.45
N PHE A 70 7.36 13.46 -9.78
CA PHE A 70 6.20 13.66 -10.66
C PHE A 70 5.97 12.46 -11.57
N ALA A 71 7.04 11.92 -12.14
CA ALA A 71 6.91 10.82 -13.09
C ALA A 71 6.47 9.49 -12.45
N ASN A 72 6.63 9.31 -11.12
CA ASN A 72 6.12 8.13 -10.45
C ASN A 72 4.60 7.94 -10.65
N TYR A 73 3.84 9.04 -10.75
CA TYR A 73 2.40 8.97 -11.02
C TYR A 73 2.09 8.43 -12.42
N VAL A 74 2.94 8.74 -13.42
CA VAL A 74 2.78 8.20 -14.78
C VAL A 74 3.03 6.69 -14.79
N ILE A 75 4.03 6.21 -14.03
CA ILE A 75 4.26 4.76 -13.90
C ILE A 75 3.12 4.07 -13.15
N GLN A 76 2.58 4.69 -12.09
CA GLN A 76 1.38 4.17 -11.40
C GLN A 76 0.21 4.03 -12.38
N LEU A 77 -0.01 5.03 -13.22
CA LEU A 77 -1.06 5.04 -14.22
C LEU A 77 -0.93 3.88 -15.24
N ILE A 78 0.33 3.54 -15.62
CA ILE A 78 0.57 2.38 -16.48
C ILE A 78 0.20 1.07 -15.78
N PHE A 79 0.49 0.93 -14.49
CA PHE A 79 0.01 -0.24 -13.73
C PHE A 79 -1.51 -0.29 -13.63
N GLU A 80 -2.19 0.84 -13.57
CA GLU A 80 -3.64 0.91 -13.48
C GLU A 80 -4.33 0.68 -14.84
N HIS A 81 -3.99 1.47 -15.84
CA HIS A 81 -4.70 1.58 -17.13
C HIS A 81 -3.91 1.07 -18.34
N GLY A 82 -2.63 0.74 -18.17
CA GLY A 82 -1.78 0.26 -19.26
C GLY A 82 -2.11 -1.16 -19.71
N LEU A 83 -1.57 -1.54 -20.86
CA LEU A 83 -1.68 -2.90 -21.38
C LEU A 83 -0.97 -3.89 -20.44
N GLN A 84 -1.43 -5.13 -20.38
CA GLN A 84 -0.84 -6.17 -19.53
C GLN A 84 0.67 -6.37 -19.83
N SER A 85 1.06 -6.29 -21.10
CA SER A 85 2.47 -6.37 -21.54
C SER A 85 3.33 -5.23 -20.97
N HIS A 86 2.78 -4.02 -20.85
CA HIS A 86 3.46 -2.86 -20.25
C HIS A 86 3.65 -3.04 -18.75
N LYS A 87 2.62 -3.49 -18.05
CA LYS A 87 2.67 -3.82 -16.62
C LYS A 87 3.74 -4.87 -16.33
N GLU A 88 3.77 -5.95 -17.09
CA GLU A 88 4.77 -7.01 -16.95
C GLU A 88 6.19 -6.55 -17.29
N PHE A 89 6.34 -5.67 -18.27
CA PHE A 89 7.64 -5.09 -18.59
C PHE A 89 8.20 -4.29 -17.41
N PHE A 90 7.41 -3.39 -16.84
CA PHE A 90 7.84 -2.62 -15.67
C PHE A 90 8.02 -3.48 -14.42
N ALA A 91 7.20 -4.49 -14.21
CA ALA A 91 7.39 -5.47 -13.15
C ALA A 91 8.75 -6.19 -13.27
N LYS A 92 9.14 -6.61 -14.48
CA LYS A 92 10.49 -7.19 -14.73
C LYS A 92 11.62 -6.18 -14.45
N LYS A 93 11.41 -4.90 -14.75
CA LYS A 93 12.39 -3.81 -14.42
C LYS A 93 12.54 -3.59 -12.91
N ILE A 94 11.51 -3.86 -12.12
CA ILE A 94 11.50 -3.76 -10.65
C ILE A 94 12.36 -4.86 -10.01
N LYS A 95 12.49 -6.02 -10.66
CA LYS A 95 13.23 -7.17 -10.11
C LYS A 95 14.63 -6.77 -9.61
N GLY A 96 14.97 -7.24 -8.40
CA GLY A 96 16.20 -6.89 -7.69
C GLY A 96 16.20 -5.47 -7.08
N SER A 97 15.04 -4.78 -7.11
CA SER A 97 14.92 -3.41 -6.57
C SER A 97 13.72 -3.23 -5.64
N MET A 98 12.98 -4.31 -5.34
CA MET A 98 11.78 -4.27 -4.51
C MET A 98 12.03 -3.58 -3.16
N MET A 99 13.11 -3.94 -2.47
CA MET A 99 13.45 -3.38 -1.17
C MET A 99 13.73 -1.86 -1.25
N THR A 100 14.57 -1.44 -2.22
CA THR A 100 14.93 -0.03 -2.41
C THR A 100 13.71 0.82 -2.75
N LEU A 101 12.90 0.37 -3.71
CA LEU A 101 11.69 1.07 -4.13
C LEU A 101 10.64 1.10 -3.01
N SER A 102 10.50 0.02 -2.23
CA SER A 102 9.54 -0.03 -1.12
C SER A 102 9.83 0.97 0.00
N MET A 103 11.08 1.36 0.17
CA MET A 103 11.50 2.33 1.20
C MET A 103 11.59 3.76 0.70
N ASP A 104 11.54 3.99 -0.61
CA ASP A 104 11.60 5.32 -1.23
C ASP A 104 10.24 6.04 -1.15
N ASP A 105 10.26 7.38 -1.03
CA ASP A 105 9.04 8.20 -0.86
C ASP A 105 8.09 8.15 -2.08
N HIS A 106 8.63 7.94 -3.28
CA HIS A 106 7.88 7.86 -4.53
C HIS A 106 7.77 6.42 -5.03
N GLY A 107 8.87 5.67 -4.99
CA GLY A 107 8.94 4.27 -5.39
C GLY A 107 7.93 3.40 -4.65
N CYS A 108 7.71 3.63 -3.34
CA CYS A 108 6.75 2.86 -2.56
C CYS A 108 5.31 2.97 -3.11
N ARG A 109 4.94 4.10 -3.72
CA ARG A 109 3.63 4.29 -4.34
C ARG A 109 3.49 3.45 -5.61
N VAL A 110 4.56 3.38 -6.41
CA VAL A 110 4.61 2.53 -7.60
C VAL A 110 4.49 1.05 -7.21
N ILE A 111 5.23 0.60 -6.17
CA ILE A 111 5.14 -0.79 -5.68
C ILE A 111 3.73 -1.11 -5.18
N GLN A 112 3.10 -0.21 -4.41
CA GLN A 112 1.73 -0.39 -3.95
C GLN A 112 0.75 -0.56 -5.12
N LYS A 113 0.85 0.30 -6.14
CA LYS A 113 0.00 0.22 -7.35
C LYS A 113 0.29 -1.05 -8.17
N MET A 114 1.55 -1.46 -8.29
CA MET A 114 1.92 -2.72 -8.93
C MET A 114 1.31 -3.93 -8.20
N LEU A 115 1.37 -3.97 -6.87
CA LEU A 115 0.78 -5.06 -6.08
C LEU A 115 -0.75 -5.16 -6.27
N GLU A 116 -1.42 -4.03 -6.43
CA GLU A 116 -2.86 -3.94 -6.65
C GLU A 116 -3.25 -4.46 -8.05
N ASP A 117 -2.60 -3.96 -9.10
CA ASP A 117 -3.08 -4.07 -10.49
C ASP A 117 -2.36 -5.12 -11.33
N LEU A 118 -1.20 -5.63 -10.90
CA LEU A 118 -0.47 -6.66 -11.63
C LEU A 118 -1.07 -8.04 -11.40
N LYS A 119 -1.85 -8.53 -12.34
CA LYS A 119 -2.44 -9.89 -12.34
C LYS A 119 -1.50 -10.88 -13.05
N SER A 120 -0.32 -11.13 -12.47
CA SER A 120 0.70 -11.99 -13.05
C SER A 120 1.43 -12.76 -11.95
N PRO A 121 1.94 -13.99 -12.21
CA PRO A 121 2.83 -14.72 -11.28
C PRO A 121 4.06 -13.91 -10.85
N LEU A 122 4.54 -12.98 -11.69
CA LEU A 122 5.64 -12.06 -11.36
C LEU A 122 5.40 -11.28 -10.06
N ARG A 123 4.14 -11.02 -9.68
CA ARG A 123 3.83 -10.37 -8.41
C ARG A 123 4.37 -11.15 -7.22
N ILE A 124 4.22 -12.46 -7.24
CA ILE A 124 4.72 -13.35 -6.17
C ILE A 124 6.26 -13.38 -6.16
N ASP A 125 6.88 -13.49 -7.34
CA ASP A 125 8.34 -13.49 -7.45
C ASP A 125 8.94 -12.20 -6.88
N LEU A 126 8.30 -11.05 -7.15
CA LEU A 126 8.73 -9.75 -6.62
C LEU A 126 8.53 -9.66 -5.10
N VAL A 127 7.42 -10.16 -4.57
CA VAL A 127 7.15 -10.16 -3.12
C VAL A 127 8.18 -11.02 -2.38
N ASN A 128 8.66 -12.11 -2.97
CA ASN A 128 9.70 -12.95 -2.38
C ASN A 128 11.03 -12.21 -2.13
N GLU A 129 11.30 -11.10 -2.82
CA GLU A 129 12.49 -10.27 -2.54
C GLU A 129 12.39 -9.52 -1.19
N LEU A 130 11.22 -9.50 -0.56
CA LEU A 130 10.99 -8.80 0.71
C LEU A 130 11.13 -9.70 1.94
N VAL A 131 11.19 -11.03 1.76
CA VAL A 131 11.12 -12.05 2.83
C VAL A 131 12.10 -11.77 3.99
N ASP A 132 13.38 -11.51 3.69
CA ASP A 132 14.40 -11.31 4.72
C ASP A 132 14.44 -9.90 5.33
N ASN A 133 13.46 -9.04 4.98
CA ASN A 133 13.47 -7.64 5.35
C ASN A 133 12.12 -7.14 5.90
N VAL A 134 11.26 -8.04 6.35
CA VAL A 134 9.88 -7.71 6.78
C VAL A 134 9.88 -6.74 7.95
N GLU A 135 10.63 -7.01 9.01
CA GLU A 135 10.73 -6.13 10.18
C GLU A 135 11.16 -4.72 9.78
N LYS A 136 12.22 -4.61 8.98
CA LYS A 136 12.75 -3.33 8.50
C LYS A 136 11.72 -2.55 7.69
N LEU A 137 10.93 -3.24 6.86
CA LEU A 137 9.84 -2.64 6.09
C LEU A 137 8.69 -2.19 7.00
N ILE A 138 8.29 -3.00 7.97
CA ILE A 138 7.22 -2.65 8.92
C ILE A 138 7.56 -1.38 9.69
N TYR A 139 8.82 -1.23 10.14
CA TYR A 139 9.25 -0.04 10.89
C TYR A 139 9.54 1.17 10.03
N ASN A 140 9.60 1.02 8.71
CA ASN A 140 9.83 2.12 7.79
C ASN A 140 8.54 2.86 7.45
N ARG A 141 8.59 4.21 7.36
CA ARG A 141 7.42 5.06 7.08
C ARG A 141 6.73 4.77 5.72
N ASN A 142 7.49 4.28 4.75
CA ASN A 142 7.01 3.92 3.41
C ASN A 142 6.77 2.41 3.28
N GLY A 143 7.74 1.61 3.75
CA GLY A 143 7.73 0.15 3.66
C GLY A 143 6.52 -0.50 4.31
N ASN A 144 6.02 0.04 5.44
CA ASN A 144 4.84 -0.50 6.10
C ASN A 144 3.60 -0.51 5.19
N HIS A 145 3.44 0.50 4.32
CA HIS A 145 2.34 0.55 3.37
C HIS A 145 2.47 -0.53 2.29
N VAL A 146 3.71 -0.85 1.89
CA VAL A 146 3.96 -1.95 0.95
C VAL A 146 3.60 -3.29 1.57
N ILE A 147 4.02 -3.57 2.82
CA ILE A 147 3.63 -4.80 3.54
C ILE A 147 2.10 -4.89 3.71
N GLN A 148 1.42 -3.79 4.03
CA GLN A 148 -0.04 -3.76 4.09
C GLN A 148 -0.67 -4.13 2.73
N LYS A 149 -0.14 -3.62 1.61
CA LYS A 149 -0.61 -3.98 0.26
C LYS A 149 -0.27 -5.43 -0.13
N VAL A 150 0.84 -5.97 0.33
CA VAL A 150 1.15 -7.41 0.18
C VAL A 150 0.07 -8.24 0.86
N ILE A 151 -0.31 -7.92 2.09
CA ILE A 151 -1.37 -8.63 2.83
C ILE A 151 -2.72 -8.54 2.11
N GLU A 152 -3.05 -7.37 1.56
CA GLU A 152 -4.33 -7.11 0.91
C GLU A 152 -4.48 -7.83 -0.45
N PHE A 153 -3.42 -7.91 -1.27
CA PHE A 153 -3.52 -8.33 -2.66
C PHE A 153 -2.79 -9.65 -3.00
N VAL A 154 -1.96 -10.17 -2.11
CA VAL A 154 -1.27 -11.45 -2.31
C VAL A 154 -2.05 -12.57 -1.62
N PRO A 155 -2.26 -13.72 -2.29
CA PRO A 155 -2.98 -14.84 -1.67
C PRO A 155 -2.32 -15.28 -0.35
N GLU A 156 -3.14 -15.51 0.68
CA GLU A 156 -2.73 -15.78 2.06
C GLU A 156 -1.66 -16.88 2.19
N LYS A 157 -1.74 -17.92 1.38
CA LYS A 157 -0.76 -19.03 1.34
C LYS A 157 0.69 -18.61 1.08
N TYR A 158 0.92 -17.38 0.64
CA TYR A 158 2.27 -16.82 0.40
C TYR A 158 2.68 -15.81 1.47
N LEU A 159 1.89 -15.61 2.53
CA LEU A 159 2.13 -14.58 3.55
C LEU A 159 2.83 -15.11 4.81
N GLY A 160 3.15 -16.41 4.89
CA GLY A 160 3.77 -17.03 6.07
C GLY A 160 5.01 -16.27 6.58
N PHE A 161 5.83 -15.74 5.68
CA PHE A 161 7.00 -14.96 6.06
C PHE A 161 6.68 -13.67 6.85
N ILE A 162 5.46 -13.11 6.70
CA ILE A 162 5.01 -11.94 7.46
C ILE A 162 4.51 -12.38 8.84
N THR A 163 3.74 -13.46 8.92
CA THR A 163 3.24 -13.99 10.19
C THR A 163 4.38 -14.52 11.05
N ASP A 164 5.38 -15.19 10.46
CA ASP A 164 6.58 -15.68 11.14
C ASP A 164 7.38 -14.54 11.76
N GLU A 165 7.59 -13.44 11.02
CA GLU A 165 8.29 -12.27 11.53
C GLU A 165 7.54 -11.58 12.66
N ILE A 166 6.23 -11.38 12.51
CA ILE A 166 5.40 -10.75 13.53
C ILE A 166 5.39 -11.59 14.81
N SER A 167 5.36 -12.92 14.73
CA SER A 167 5.36 -13.84 15.86
C SER A 167 6.61 -13.73 16.73
N GLN A 168 7.72 -13.23 16.21
CA GLN A 168 8.95 -13.02 16.99
C GLN A 168 8.82 -11.91 18.04
N ASN A 169 7.98 -10.90 17.81
CA ASN A 169 7.80 -9.77 18.73
C ASN A 169 6.41 -9.11 18.58
N ILE A 170 5.36 -9.91 18.75
CA ILE A 170 3.96 -9.49 18.56
C ILE A 170 3.64 -8.23 19.37
N TYR A 171 4.00 -8.22 20.65
CA TYR A 171 3.68 -7.09 21.52
C TYR A 171 4.39 -5.80 21.12
N GLY A 172 5.63 -5.90 20.64
CA GLY A 172 6.39 -4.77 20.10
C GLY A 172 5.71 -4.19 18.84
N PHE A 173 5.29 -5.05 17.93
CA PHE A 173 4.55 -4.62 16.74
C PHE A 173 3.19 -3.99 17.08
N CYS A 174 2.44 -4.53 18.04
CA CYS A 174 1.17 -3.94 18.49
C CYS A 174 1.32 -2.50 18.99
N LYS A 175 2.42 -2.17 19.65
CA LYS A 175 2.69 -0.83 20.22
C LYS A 175 3.41 0.11 19.25
N HIS A 176 3.89 -0.40 18.12
CA HIS A 176 4.57 0.42 17.15
C HIS A 176 3.56 1.11 16.20
N LYS A 177 3.77 2.41 15.92
CA LYS A 177 2.85 3.24 15.10
C LYS A 177 2.52 2.69 13.71
N TYR A 178 3.42 1.89 13.12
CA TYR A 178 3.22 1.24 11.82
C TYR A 178 2.94 -0.26 11.96
N GLY A 179 3.56 -0.92 12.96
CA GLY A 179 3.37 -2.35 13.21
C GLY A 179 1.91 -2.70 13.52
N CYS A 180 1.24 -1.86 14.33
CA CYS A 180 -0.18 -2.06 14.63
C CYS A 180 -1.06 -2.07 13.38
N ARG A 181 -0.71 -1.28 12.35
CA ARG A 181 -1.44 -1.24 11.07
C ARG A 181 -1.24 -2.50 10.24
N VAL A 182 -0.06 -3.10 10.30
CA VAL A 182 0.21 -4.38 9.64
C VAL A 182 -0.57 -5.51 10.30
N ILE A 183 -0.59 -5.57 11.65
CA ILE A 183 -1.40 -6.54 12.40
C ILE A 183 -2.89 -6.34 12.13
N GLU A 184 -3.38 -5.10 12.09
CA GLU A 184 -4.75 -4.76 11.72
C GLU A 184 -5.11 -5.36 10.35
N LYS A 185 -4.24 -5.19 9.34
CA LYS A 185 -4.44 -5.76 8.00
C LYS A 185 -4.41 -7.29 7.99
N LEU A 186 -3.55 -7.95 8.75
CA LEU A 186 -3.57 -9.40 8.86
C LEU A 186 -4.91 -9.90 9.42
N ILE A 187 -5.41 -9.30 10.49
CA ILE A 187 -6.69 -9.69 11.11
C ILE A 187 -7.88 -9.42 10.17
N GLU A 188 -7.80 -8.36 9.35
CA GLU A 188 -8.83 -8.00 8.39
C GLU A 188 -8.90 -8.96 7.20
N PHE A 189 -7.75 -9.25 6.56
CA PHE A 189 -7.69 -9.92 5.26
C PHE A 189 -7.36 -11.42 5.33
N CYS A 190 -6.72 -11.89 6.40
CA CYS A 190 -6.31 -13.28 6.53
C CYS A 190 -7.19 -14.04 7.54
N LYS A 191 -7.40 -15.33 7.25
CA LYS A 191 -8.26 -16.22 8.06
C LYS A 191 -7.58 -17.54 8.42
N SER A 192 -6.26 -17.62 8.27
CA SER A 192 -5.46 -18.80 8.59
C SER A 192 -5.34 -19.04 10.08
N GLU A 193 -4.89 -20.25 10.44
CA GLU A 193 -4.63 -20.62 11.84
C GLU A 193 -3.49 -19.80 12.45
N GLU A 194 -2.49 -19.44 11.65
CA GLU A 194 -1.34 -18.61 12.07
C GLU A 194 -1.79 -17.24 12.56
N VAL A 195 -2.74 -16.61 11.85
CA VAL A 195 -3.31 -15.31 12.28
C VAL A 195 -4.16 -15.45 13.53
N ASP A 196 -4.89 -16.55 13.68
CA ASP A 196 -5.61 -16.83 14.92
C ASP A 196 -4.66 -17.04 16.11
N GLN A 197 -3.53 -17.73 15.93
CA GLN A 197 -2.48 -17.87 16.93
C GLN A 197 -1.90 -16.50 17.33
N ILE A 198 -1.61 -15.64 16.37
CA ILE A 198 -1.18 -14.26 16.65
C ILE A 198 -2.21 -13.53 17.51
N VAL A 199 -3.51 -13.65 17.20
CA VAL A 199 -4.56 -13.03 18.01
C VAL A 199 -4.62 -13.65 19.42
N ASP A 200 -4.51 -14.97 19.55
CA ASP A 200 -4.51 -15.63 20.86
C ASP A 200 -3.31 -15.21 21.72
N GLU A 201 -2.14 -14.93 21.12
CA GLU A 201 -0.97 -14.37 21.81
C GLU A 201 -1.12 -12.89 22.20
N ILE A 202 -1.91 -12.11 21.45
CA ILE A 202 -2.23 -10.71 21.77
C ILE A 202 -3.20 -10.62 22.95
N LEU A 203 -4.18 -11.53 23.05
CA LEU A 203 -5.28 -11.48 24.01
C LEU A 203 -4.86 -11.32 25.49
N PRO A 204 -3.80 -11.97 26.02
CA PRO A 204 -3.37 -11.77 27.41
C PRO A 204 -2.96 -10.33 27.74
N ASN A 205 -2.53 -9.57 26.74
CA ASN A 205 -2.10 -8.18 26.91
C ASN A 205 -3.09 -7.16 26.33
N ILE A 206 -4.23 -7.60 25.80
CA ILE A 206 -5.16 -6.75 25.05
C ILE A 206 -5.72 -5.61 25.88
N TYR A 207 -5.95 -5.82 27.18
CA TYR A 207 -6.44 -4.76 28.07
C TYR A 207 -5.46 -3.58 28.10
N LYS A 208 -4.16 -3.84 28.25
CA LYS A 208 -3.12 -2.81 28.23
C LYS A 208 -3.02 -2.14 26.86
N LEU A 209 -3.12 -2.93 25.78
CA LEU A 209 -3.09 -2.43 24.40
C LEU A 209 -4.29 -1.52 24.10
N THR A 210 -5.43 -1.76 24.72
CA THR A 210 -6.63 -0.93 24.57
C THR A 210 -6.39 0.53 24.99
N PHE A 211 -5.53 0.78 25.96
CA PHE A 211 -5.16 2.12 26.42
C PHE A 211 -3.94 2.71 25.68
N ASP A 212 -3.30 1.93 24.82
CA ASP A 212 -2.10 2.36 24.07
C ASP A 212 -2.47 3.14 22.79
N ALA A 213 -1.68 4.15 22.44
CA ALA A 213 -1.91 5.00 21.28
C ALA A 213 -1.93 4.23 19.94
N SER A 214 -1.19 3.13 19.84
CA SER A 214 -1.11 2.24 18.68
C SER A 214 -1.90 0.95 18.90
N GLY A 215 -1.77 0.35 20.06
CA GLY A 215 -2.39 -0.94 20.41
C GLY A 215 -3.92 -0.93 20.34
N ASN A 216 -4.57 0.23 20.58
CA ASN A 216 -6.03 0.33 20.47
C ASN A 216 -6.55 -0.02 19.08
N TYR A 217 -5.80 0.21 18.01
CA TYR A 217 -6.18 -0.19 16.64
C TYR A 217 -6.22 -1.71 16.47
N VAL A 218 -5.29 -2.42 17.12
CA VAL A 218 -5.30 -3.89 17.12
C VAL A 218 -6.53 -4.42 17.86
N ALA A 219 -6.88 -3.83 19.01
CA ALA A 219 -8.10 -4.18 19.73
C ALA A 219 -9.36 -3.95 18.89
N GLN A 220 -9.44 -2.81 18.19
CA GLN A 220 -10.52 -2.52 17.27
C GLN A 220 -10.59 -3.55 16.12
N ALA A 221 -9.44 -3.90 15.51
CA ALA A 221 -9.40 -4.90 14.44
C ALA A 221 -9.93 -6.28 14.91
N ILE A 222 -9.58 -6.71 16.12
CA ILE A 222 -10.11 -7.96 16.69
C ILE A 222 -11.64 -7.89 16.89
N ILE A 223 -12.17 -6.74 17.32
CA ILE A 223 -13.62 -6.54 17.46
C ILE A 223 -14.31 -6.55 16.10
N MET A 224 -13.74 -5.90 15.09
CA MET A 224 -14.35 -5.83 13.75
C MET A 224 -14.26 -7.16 13.00
N HIS A 225 -13.09 -7.77 12.94
CA HIS A 225 -12.73 -8.82 11.99
C HIS A 225 -12.36 -10.16 12.64
N GLY A 226 -12.07 -10.20 13.95
CA GLY A 226 -11.68 -11.40 14.68
C GLY A 226 -12.81 -12.43 14.80
N LYS A 227 -12.45 -13.66 15.17
CA LYS A 227 -13.42 -14.74 15.43
C LYS A 227 -14.35 -14.38 16.58
N ILE A 228 -15.54 -14.94 16.60
CA ILE A 228 -16.55 -14.76 17.69
C ILE A 228 -15.96 -15.12 19.06
N SER A 229 -15.12 -16.16 19.13
CA SER A 229 -14.42 -16.54 20.38
C SER A 229 -13.53 -15.42 20.90
N HIS A 230 -12.75 -14.76 20.02
CA HIS A 230 -11.88 -13.63 20.38
C HIS A 230 -12.70 -12.42 20.83
N LYS A 231 -13.74 -12.05 20.08
CA LYS A 231 -14.67 -10.96 20.45
C LYS A 231 -15.31 -11.19 21.82
N LYS A 232 -15.78 -12.40 22.10
CA LYS A 232 -16.36 -12.75 23.41
C LYS A 232 -15.35 -12.60 24.56
N LYS A 233 -14.09 -13.00 24.37
CA LYS A 233 -13.02 -12.84 25.36
C LYS A 233 -12.80 -11.33 25.66
N LEU A 234 -12.70 -10.48 24.64
CA LEU A 234 -12.53 -9.04 24.81
C LEU A 234 -13.72 -8.41 25.55
N ILE A 235 -14.94 -8.66 25.10
CA ILE A 235 -16.15 -8.10 25.72
C ILE A 235 -16.28 -8.54 27.17
N SER A 236 -15.96 -9.80 27.48
CA SER A 236 -15.96 -10.30 28.86
C SER A 236 -14.95 -9.57 29.75
N LEU A 237 -13.79 -9.24 29.21
CA LEU A 237 -12.74 -8.48 29.90
C LEU A 237 -13.19 -7.02 30.15
N TYR A 238 -13.77 -6.37 29.16
CA TYR A 238 -14.14 -4.96 29.21
C TYR A 238 -15.37 -4.65 30.08
N LYS A 239 -16.26 -5.61 30.30
CA LYS A 239 -17.45 -5.43 31.15
C LYS A 239 -17.17 -4.94 32.58
N LYS A 240 -15.96 -5.18 33.11
CA LYS A 240 -15.60 -4.84 34.48
C LYS A 240 -15.31 -3.37 34.70
N ASP A 241 -14.81 -2.68 33.64
CA ASP A 241 -14.25 -1.34 33.73
C ASP A 241 -14.81 -0.39 32.64
N LEU A 242 -16.12 -0.53 32.36
CA LEU A 242 -16.80 0.20 31.27
C LEU A 242 -16.62 1.72 31.36
N LEU A 243 -16.68 2.28 32.58
CA LEU A 243 -16.57 3.73 32.79
C LEU A 243 -15.16 4.21 32.42
N GLU A 244 -14.12 3.54 32.91
CA GLU A 244 -12.73 3.88 32.63
C GLU A 244 -12.44 3.76 31.14
N LEU A 245 -12.83 2.63 30.54
CA LEU A 245 -12.65 2.38 29.10
C LEU A 245 -13.35 3.42 28.23
N SER A 246 -14.55 3.88 28.62
CA SER A 246 -15.34 4.84 27.84
C SER A 246 -14.85 6.28 27.96
N THR A 247 -14.12 6.62 29.01
CA THR A 247 -13.67 8.01 29.28
C THR A 247 -12.21 8.25 28.87
N HIS A 248 -11.44 7.21 28.64
CA HIS A 248 -10.02 7.35 28.24
C HIS A 248 -9.87 7.61 26.74
N LYS A 249 -8.90 8.45 26.38
CA LYS A 249 -8.65 8.95 25.02
C LYS A 249 -8.59 7.87 23.92
N TYR A 250 -7.97 6.72 24.18
CA TYR A 250 -7.76 5.66 23.20
C TYR A 250 -8.76 4.52 23.34
N SER A 251 -9.04 4.10 24.57
CA SER A 251 -9.95 2.98 24.79
C SER A 251 -11.42 3.32 24.46
N SER A 252 -11.81 4.60 24.52
CA SER A 252 -13.14 5.03 24.06
C SER A 252 -13.43 4.63 22.61
N ASN A 253 -12.42 4.69 21.72
CA ASN A 253 -12.56 4.24 20.32
C ASN A 253 -12.85 2.72 20.25
N VAL A 254 -12.21 1.92 21.13
CA VAL A 254 -12.45 0.48 21.20
C VAL A 254 -13.85 0.19 21.72
N MET A 255 -14.32 0.96 22.73
CA MET A 255 -15.67 0.83 23.25
C MET A 255 -16.73 1.19 22.20
N GLU A 256 -16.53 2.28 21.43
CA GLU A 256 -17.40 2.61 20.31
C GLU A 256 -17.47 1.46 19.32
N CYS A 257 -16.34 0.85 18.99
CA CYS A 257 -16.27 -0.33 18.13
C CYS A 257 -17.07 -1.52 18.69
N CYS A 258 -16.99 -1.79 20.01
CA CYS A 258 -17.75 -2.86 20.68
C CYS A 258 -19.27 -2.64 20.61
N PHE A 259 -19.75 -1.40 20.57
CA PHE A 259 -21.18 -1.11 20.45
C PHE A 259 -21.69 -1.19 19.00
N LYS A 260 -20.78 -1.08 18.04
CA LYS A 260 -21.12 -1.08 16.63
C LYS A 260 -21.10 -2.48 16.00
N TYR A 261 -20.19 -3.35 16.44
CA TYR A 261 -19.92 -4.69 15.85
C TYR A 261 -20.10 -5.82 16.87
#